data_e03cc2aa15a97b82979aab1a0b266e02
#
_entry.id   e03cc2aa15a97b82979aab1a0b266e02
#
_cell.length_a   1.000
_cell.length_b   1.000
_cell.length_c   1.000
_cell.angle_alpha   90.00
_cell.angle_beta   90.00
_cell.angle_gamma   90.00
#
_symmetry.space_group_name_H-M   'P 1'
#
loop_
_entity.id
_entity.type
_entity.pdbx_description
1 polymer ?
#
loop_
_entity_poly.entity_id
_entity_poly.type
_entity_poly.pdbx_seq_one_letter_code
_entity_poly.pdbx_strand_id
1 'polypeptide(L)'
;MKAFKDFMEALTLQQRRKRSIIAKKKAKITSIKRKRSMRTPPSPEKIDKAVNKAVRQKAITIVDKAGKYKDPDASIGLKTSKEKKADLKVQKMGNKWKKRLKPIIKKKMKDAFKQRQASAKEK
;
A
#
# COMPACT_ATOMS: atom_id res chain seq x y z
N MET A 1 23.33 -10.23 -6.93
CA MET A 1 22.58 -11.34 -6.34
C MET A 1 23.42 -12.51 -5.88
N LYS A 2 24.73 -12.35 -5.86
CA LYS A 2 25.62 -13.31 -5.23
C LYS A 2 25.26 -13.59 -3.76
N ALA A 3 24.85 -12.55 -3.00
CA ALA A 3 24.50 -12.68 -1.57
C ALA A 3 23.33 -13.63 -1.32
N PHE A 4 22.28 -13.63 -2.16
CA PHE A 4 21.14 -14.54 -2.02
C PHE A 4 21.53 -15.99 -2.32
N LYS A 5 22.32 -16.19 -3.37
CA LYS A 5 22.81 -17.51 -3.76
C LYS A 5 23.70 -18.10 -2.67
N ASP A 6 24.65 -17.30 -2.14
CA ASP A 6 25.53 -17.71 -1.05
C ASP A 6 24.74 -18.05 0.21
N PHE A 7 23.71 -17.27 0.53
CA PHE A 7 22.80 -17.51 1.64
C PHE A 7 22.07 -18.86 1.50
N MET A 8 21.55 -19.15 0.31
CA MET A 8 20.87 -20.43 0.05
C MET A 8 21.81 -21.63 0.10
N GLU A 9 23.05 -21.48 -0.37
CA GLU A 9 24.07 -22.53 -0.31
C GLU A 9 24.51 -22.82 1.13
N ALA A 10 24.49 -21.81 2.01
CA ALA A 10 24.86 -21.98 3.41
C ALA A 10 23.81 -22.72 4.25
N LEU A 11 22.60 -22.93 3.74
CA LEU A 11 21.52 -23.60 4.46
C LEU A 11 21.72 -25.13 4.45
N THR A 12 21.49 -25.77 5.59
CA THR A 12 21.47 -27.23 5.67
C THR A 12 20.27 -27.81 4.93
N LEU A 13 20.33 -29.08 4.56
CA LEU A 13 19.21 -29.76 3.89
C LEU A 13 17.92 -29.68 4.72
N GLN A 14 18.00 -29.83 6.04
CA GLN A 14 16.85 -29.73 6.94
C GLN A 14 16.26 -28.32 6.93
N GLN A 15 17.09 -27.30 6.96
CA GLN A 15 16.63 -25.91 6.89
C GLN A 15 15.93 -25.62 5.56
N ARG A 16 16.45 -26.11 4.44
CA ARG A 16 15.83 -25.98 3.12
C ARG A 16 14.46 -26.65 3.09
N ARG A 17 14.34 -27.85 3.64
CA ARG A 17 13.08 -28.59 3.73
C ARG A 17 12.05 -27.84 4.57
N LYS A 18 12.44 -27.33 5.74
CA LYS A 18 11.58 -26.54 6.62
C LYS A 18 11.07 -25.28 5.91
N ARG A 19 11.96 -24.56 5.23
CA ARG A 19 11.57 -23.35 4.47
C ARG A 19 10.63 -23.66 3.32
N SER A 20 10.85 -24.77 2.62
CA SER A 20 9.97 -25.23 1.55
C SER A 20 8.56 -25.53 2.07
N ILE A 21 8.43 -26.22 3.21
CA ILE A 21 7.15 -26.52 3.85
C ILE A 21 6.44 -25.24 4.28
N ILE A 22 7.17 -24.30 4.91
CA ILE A 22 6.62 -23.00 5.31
C ILE A 22 6.15 -22.21 4.11
N ALA A 23 6.94 -22.17 3.03
CA ALA A 23 6.59 -21.47 1.81
C ALA A 23 5.31 -22.03 1.17
N LYS A 24 5.16 -23.35 1.12
CA LYS A 24 3.96 -24.03 0.61
C LYS A 24 2.72 -23.68 1.44
N LYS A 25 2.84 -23.70 2.78
CA LYS A 25 1.75 -23.32 3.68
C LYS A 25 1.36 -21.86 3.50
N LYS A 26 2.33 -20.94 3.43
CA LYS A 26 2.08 -19.53 3.20
C LYS A 26 1.43 -19.26 1.84
N ALA A 27 1.87 -19.94 0.79
CA ALA A 27 1.27 -19.82 -0.55
C ALA A 27 -0.19 -20.22 -0.54
N LYS A 28 -0.56 -21.32 0.14
CA LYS A 28 -1.93 -21.78 0.29
C LYS A 28 -2.80 -20.74 1.01
N ILE A 29 -2.33 -20.22 2.15
CA ILE A 29 -3.03 -19.18 2.92
C ILE A 29 -3.20 -17.91 2.08
N THR A 30 -2.16 -17.48 1.38
CA THR A 30 -2.20 -16.31 0.49
C THR A 30 -3.22 -16.49 -0.63
N SER A 31 -3.27 -17.68 -1.25
CA SER A 31 -4.24 -18.00 -2.29
C SER A 31 -5.68 -17.90 -1.77
N ILE A 32 -5.95 -18.46 -0.58
CA ILE A 32 -7.27 -18.36 0.06
C ILE A 32 -7.65 -16.93 0.35
N LYS A 33 -6.72 -16.13 0.90
CA LYS A 33 -6.93 -14.69 1.17
C LYS A 33 -7.23 -13.91 -0.10
N ARG A 34 -6.51 -14.18 -1.20
CA ARG A 34 -6.75 -13.53 -2.50
C ARG A 34 -8.13 -13.86 -3.04
N LYS A 35 -8.56 -15.11 -2.96
CA LYS A 35 -9.90 -15.53 -3.40
C LYS A 35 -10.99 -14.83 -2.59
N ARG A 36 -10.84 -14.75 -1.27
CA ARG A 36 -11.77 -14.01 -0.40
C ARG A 36 -11.81 -12.52 -0.73
N SER A 37 -10.64 -11.92 -0.96
CA SER A 37 -10.54 -10.51 -1.34
C SER A 37 -11.25 -10.20 -2.66
N MET A 38 -11.21 -11.13 -3.62
CA MET A 38 -11.90 -10.98 -4.90
C MET A 38 -13.42 -11.09 -4.77
N ARG A 39 -13.91 -11.83 -3.78
CA ARG A 39 -15.37 -12.01 -3.55
C ARG A 39 -15.97 -10.89 -2.71
N THR A 40 -15.16 -10.24 -1.88
CA THR A 40 -15.62 -9.23 -0.93
C THR A 40 -15.36 -7.83 -1.48
N PRO A 41 -16.39 -6.98 -1.61
CA PRO A 41 -16.18 -5.59 -2.02
C PRO A 41 -15.39 -4.83 -0.95
N PRO A 42 -14.77 -3.69 -1.32
CA PRO A 42 -14.03 -2.88 -0.35
C PRO A 42 -14.93 -2.47 0.82
N SER A 43 -14.46 -2.70 2.07
CA SER A 43 -15.19 -2.29 3.25
C SER A 43 -15.13 -0.75 3.42
N PRO A 44 -16.10 -0.14 4.13
CA PRO A 44 -16.05 1.29 4.44
C PRO A 44 -14.74 1.71 5.13
N GLU A 45 -14.19 0.86 6.00
CA GLU A 45 -12.92 1.11 6.68
C GLU A 45 -11.75 1.23 5.70
N LYS A 46 -11.68 0.35 4.71
CA LYS A 46 -10.64 0.41 3.67
C LYS A 46 -10.79 1.68 2.83
N ILE A 47 -12.00 2.07 2.51
CA ILE A 47 -12.29 3.31 1.78
C ILE A 47 -11.82 4.51 2.61
N ASP A 48 -12.12 4.57 3.90
CA ASP A 48 -11.70 5.65 4.78
C ASP A 48 -10.17 5.74 4.90
N LYS A 49 -9.49 4.61 5.02
CA LYS A 49 -8.02 4.57 5.03
C LYS A 49 -7.44 5.11 3.72
N ALA A 50 -8.02 4.73 2.58
CA ALA A 50 -7.59 5.22 1.27
C ALA A 50 -7.82 6.72 1.13
N VAL A 51 -8.94 7.23 1.63
CA VAL A 51 -9.25 8.66 1.65
C VAL A 51 -8.25 9.43 2.51
N ASN A 52 -7.96 8.95 3.71
CA ASN A 52 -6.98 9.56 4.61
C ASN A 52 -5.59 9.60 3.98
N LYS A 53 -5.18 8.52 3.32
CA LYS A 53 -3.91 8.45 2.59
C LYS A 53 -3.85 9.46 1.45
N ALA A 54 -4.94 9.60 0.68
CA ALA A 54 -5.02 10.56 -0.42
C ALA A 54 -4.98 12.00 0.07
N VAL A 55 -5.65 12.31 1.18
CA VAL A 55 -5.62 13.62 1.82
C VAL A 55 -4.20 13.96 2.26
N ARG A 56 -3.50 13.03 2.89
CA ARG A 56 -2.10 13.21 3.31
C ARG A 56 -1.17 13.44 2.13
N GLN A 57 -1.31 12.67 1.06
CA GLN A 57 -0.52 12.85 -0.16
C GLN A 57 -0.76 14.21 -0.81
N LYS A 58 -2.01 14.68 -0.83
CA LYS A 58 -2.34 16.01 -1.32
C LYS A 58 -1.66 17.10 -0.49
N ALA A 59 -1.69 16.98 0.83
CA ALA A 59 -1.03 17.91 1.73
C ALA A 59 0.49 17.93 1.51
N ILE A 60 1.13 16.78 1.36
CA ILE A 60 2.56 16.67 1.08
C ILE A 60 2.89 17.33 -0.27
N THR A 61 2.09 17.08 -1.29
CA THR A 61 2.28 17.67 -2.63
C THR A 61 2.20 19.19 -2.58
N ILE A 62 1.27 19.76 -1.81
CA ILE A 62 1.13 21.21 -1.66
C ILE A 62 2.33 21.80 -0.92
N VAL A 63 2.79 21.17 0.14
CA VAL A 63 3.93 21.64 0.96
C VAL A 63 5.26 21.46 0.23
N ASP A 64 5.40 20.39 -0.54
CA ASP A 64 6.63 20.02 -1.24
C ASP A 64 6.53 20.32 -2.74
N LYS A 65 6.41 21.60 -3.08
CA LYS A 65 6.32 22.05 -4.48
C LYS A 65 7.54 21.67 -5.33
N ALA A 66 8.71 21.58 -4.71
CA ALA A 66 9.97 21.25 -5.41
C ALA A 66 10.22 19.73 -5.56
N GLY A 67 9.37 18.86 -4.97
CA GLY A 67 9.53 17.42 -5.05
C GLY A 67 10.68 16.85 -4.22
N LYS A 68 11.26 17.62 -3.32
CA LYS A 68 12.43 17.21 -2.51
C LYS A 68 12.11 16.13 -1.49
N TYR A 69 10.87 16.02 -1.05
CA TYR A 69 10.45 14.98 -0.10
C TYR A 69 10.63 13.57 -0.65
N LYS A 70 10.38 13.39 -1.94
CA LYS A 70 10.51 12.10 -2.63
C LYS A 70 11.94 11.78 -3.04
N ASP A 71 12.86 12.72 -2.90
CA ASP A 71 14.27 12.51 -3.23
C ASP A 71 14.88 11.52 -2.22
N PRO A 72 15.49 10.41 -2.67
CA PRO A 72 16.14 9.45 -1.77
C PRO A 72 17.31 10.08 -0.99
N ASP A 73 17.93 11.12 -1.53
CA ASP A 73 19.05 11.83 -0.88
C ASP A 73 18.60 12.93 0.09
N ALA A 74 17.28 13.16 0.23
CA ALA A 74 16.75 14.16 1.12
C ALA A 74 17.09 13.85 2.60
N SER A 75 17.51 14.87 3.35
CA SER A 75 17.83 14.71 4.76
C SER A 75 16.58 14.37 5.59
N ILE A 76 16.78 13.64 6.70
CA ILE A 76 15.71 13.28 7.63
C ILE A 76 15.04 14.55 8.19
N GLY A 77 15.82 15.60 8.48
CA GLY A 77 15.29 16.86 8.96
C GLY A 77 14.36 17.55 7.97
N LEU A 78 14.70 17.52 6.67
CA LEU A 78 13.84 18.05 5.61
C LEU A 78 12.53 17.29 5.52
N LYS A 79 12.58 15.94 5.51
CA LYS A 79 11.40 15.08 5.48
C LYS A 79 10.49 15.33 6.68
N THR A 80 11.05 15.38 7.87
CA THR A 80 10.30 15.63 9.11
C THR A 80 9.64 17.01 9.09
N SER A 81 10.34 18.05 8.63
CA SER A 81 9.78 19.40 8.50
C SER A 81 8.60 19.42 7.52
N LYS A 82 8.74 18.78 6.38
CA LYS A 82 7.66 18.68 5.37
C LYS A 82 6.46 17.91 5.90
N GLU A 83 6.68 16.81 6.62
CA GLU A 83 5.63 16.03 7.26
C GLU A 83 4.85 16.84 8.29
N LYS A 84 5.52 17.60 9.14
CA LYS A 84 4.88 18.49 10.12
C LYS A 84 4.01 19.53 9.45
N LYS A 85 4.49 20.17 8.39
CA LYS A 85 3.72 21.15 7.62
C LYS A 85 2.51 20.48 6.95
N ALA A 86 2.67 19.27 6.41
CA ALA A 86 1.57 18.50 5.82
C ALA A 86 0.51 18.14 6.87
N ASP A 87 0.93 17.74 8.08
CA ASP A 87 0.01 17.42 9.18
C ASP A 87 -0.82 18.64 9.58
N LEU A 88 -0.20 19.83 9.65
CA LEU A 88 -0.92 21.08 9.91
C LEU A 88 -1.95 21.39 8.82
N LYS A 89 -1.60 21.18 7.56
CA LYS A 89 -2.54 21.33 6.43
C LYS A 89 -3.71 20.36 6.55
N VAL A 90 -3.46 19.11 6.90
CA VAL A 90 -4.50 18.10 7.11
C VAL A 90 -5.43 18.49 8.27
N GLN A 91 -4.91 19.05 9.36
CA GLN A 91 -5.74 19.54 10.45
C GLN A 91 -6.67 20.68 10.02
N LYS A 92 -6.19 21.60 9.20
CA LYS A 92 -6.97 22.75 8.73
C LYS A 92 -7.98 22.38 7.63
N MET A 93 -7.54 21.61 6.63
CA MET A 93 -8.28 21.38 5.39
C MET A 93 -8.73 19.92 5.20
N GLY A 94 -8.34 19.02 6.10
CA GLY A 94 -8.54 17.59 5.95
C GLY A 94 -10.01 17.20 5.76
N ASN A 95 -10.91 17.75 6.57
CA ASN A 95 -12.33 17.43 6.49
C ASN A 95 -12.94 17.86 5.14
N LYS A 96 -12.56 19.03 4.64
CA LYS A 96 -13.00 19.52 3.34
C LYS A 96 -12.52 18.65 2.19
N TRP A 97 -11.25 18.26 2.24
CA TRP A 97 -10.66 17.36 1.24
C TRP A 97 -11.25 15.96 1.30
N LYS A 98 -11.52 15.44 2.50
CA LYS A 98 -12.17 14.13 2.67
C LYS A 98 -13.54 14.11 2.01
N LYS A 99 -14.35 15.15 2.19
CA LYS A 99 -15.68 15.25 1.55
C LYS A 99 -15.59 15.25 0.03
N ARG A 100 -14.56 15.89 -0.55
CA ARG A 100 -14.36 15.93 -1.99
C ARG A 100 -13.81 14.62 -2.55
N LEU A 101 -12.87 14.00 -1.85
CA LEU A 101 -12.14 12.81 -2.33
C LEU A 101 -12.90 11.51 -2.08
N LYS A 102 -13.72 11.45 -1.03
CA LYS A 102 -14.43 10.22 -0.64
C LYS A 102 -15.24 9.61 -1.79
N PRO A 103 -16.14 10.36 -2.50
CA PRO A 103 -16.90 9.77 -3.60
C PRO A 103 -16.00 9.32 -4.75
N ILE A 104 -14.95 10.07 -5.07
CA ILE A 104 -14.02 9.75 -6.15
C ILE A 104 -13.26 8.46 -5.85
N ILE A 105 -12.72 8.33 -4.63
CA ILE A 105 -11.95 7.17 -4.21
C ILE A 105 -12.85 5.94 -4.08
N LYS A 106 -14.05 6.11 -3.53
CA LYS A 106 -15.05 5.04 -3.43
C LYS A 106 -15.36 4.45 -4.81
N LYS A 107 -15.60 5.32 -5.79
CA LYS A 107 -15.85 4.90 -7.18
C LYS A 107 -14.66 4.18 -7.77
N LYS A 108 -13.44 4.71 -7.62
CA LYS A 108 -12.21 4.08 -8.11
C LYS A 108 -11.99 2.70 -7.51
N MET A 109 -12.22 2.53 -6.22
CA MET A 109 -12.06 1.25 -5.54
C MET A 109 -13.09 0.23 -5.99
N LYS A 110 -14.34 0.64 -6.18
CA LYS A 110 -15.41 -0.22 -6.72
C LYS A 110 -15.10 -0.64 -8.15
N ASP A 111 -14.65 0.27 -9.00
CA ASP A 111 -14.31 -0.02 -10.39
C ASP A 111 -13.10 -0.96 -10.47
N ALA A 112 -12.07 -0.74 -9.64
CA ALA A 112 -10.91 -1.62 -9.55
C ALA A 112 -11.31 -3.03 -9.08
N PHE A 113 -12.25 -3.14 -8.15
CA PHE A 113 -12.78 -4.42 -7.68
C PHE A 113 -13.52 -5.15 -8.81
N LYS A 114 -14.37 -4.45 -9.56
CA LYS A 114 -15.08 -5.01 -10.72
C LYS A 114 -14.13 -5.49 -11.80
N GLN A 115 -13.08 -4.71 -12.09
CA GLN A 115 -12.05 -5.09 -13.05
C GLN A 115 -11.30 -6.35 -12.62
N ARG A 116 -10.96 -6.46 -11.34
CA ARG A 116 -10.31 -7.66 -10.79
C ARG A 116 -11.19 -8.89 -10.90
N GLN A 117 -12.50 -8.76 -10.63
CA GLN A 117 -13.46 -9.85 -10.79
C GLN A 117 -13.59 -10.27 -12.26
N ALA A 118 -13.67 -9.31 -13.17
CA ALA A 118 -13.74 -9.60 -14.61
C ALA A 118 -12.48 -10.32 -15.09
N SER A 119 -11.29 -9.88 -14.68
CA SER A 119 -10.01 -10.52 -15.01
C SER A 119 -9.93 -11.96 -14.46
N ALA A 120 -10.47 -12.20 -13.25
CA ALA A 120 -10.50 -13.53 -12.65
C ALA A 120 -11.44 -14.48 -13.39
N LYS A 121 -12.54 -13.97 -13.95
CA LYS A 121 -13.50 -14.79 -14.74
C LYS A 121 -12.96 -15.19 -16.11
N GLU A 122 -12.07 -14.40 -16.69
CA GLU A 122 -11.43 -14.69 -17.98
C GLU A 122 -10.35 -15.77 -17.90
N LYS A 123 -9.88 -16.08 -16.71
CA LYS A 123 -8.92 -17.16 -16.47
C LYS A 123 -9.65 -18.43 -16.04
#